data_352610d10c09068ecd19caf610806f9d
#
_entry.id   352610d10c09068ecd19caf610806f9d
#
_cell.length_a   1.000
_cell.length_b   1.000
_cell.length_c   1.000
_cell.angle_alpha   90.00
_cell.angle_beta   90.00
_cell.angle_gamma   90.00
#
_symmetry.space_group_name_H-M   'P 1'
#
loop_
_entity.id
_entity.type
_entity.pdbx_description
1 polymer ?
#
loop_
_entity_poly.entity_id
_entity_poly.type
_entity_poly.pdbx_seq_one_letter_code
_entity_poly.pdbx_strand_id
1 'polypeptide(L)'
;MYPEVALRGLARMLPGLRAYIGRAPRPVVDGGYYLKTRENRPLIGPLPVHGAFVLGALSGYGLMAAAGAGEILAAHVVGEEPPSYARAFLLERYDDPAYQALLENWGTTGQL
;
A
#
# COMPACT_ATOMS: atom_id res chain seq x y z
N MET A 1 1.71 20.91 -15.85
CA MET A 1 2.02 21.43 -14.50
C MET A 1 2.68 20.39 -13.60
N TYR A 2 2.06 19.24 -13.35
CA TYR A 2 2.61 18.19 -12.45
C TYR A 2 4.02 17.67 -12.86
N PRO A 3 4.30 17.32 -14.12
CA PRO A 3 5.63 16.86 -14.53
C PRO A 3 6.74 17.89 -14.31
N GLU A 4 6.43 19.16 -14.50
CA GLU A 4 7.38 20.25 -14.24
C GLU A 4 7.71 20.37 -12.74
N VAL A 5 6.74 20.17 -11.87
CA VAL A 5 6.96 20.16 -10.40
C VAL A 5 7.86 19.01 -10.01
N ALA A 6 7.61 17.80 -10.54
CA ALA A 6 8.44 16.63 -10.29
C ALA A 6 9.88 16.84 -10.79
N LEU A 7 10.04 17.39 -12.00
CA LEU A 7 11.37 17.71 -12.56
C LEU A 7 12.13 18.72 -11.70
N ARG A 8 11.46 19.76 -11.19
CA ARG A 8 12.07 20.77 -10.30
C ARG A 8 12.48 20.15 -8.96
N GLY A 9 11.67 19.24 -8.42
CA GLY A 9 12.00 18.49 -7.21
C GLY A 9 13.25 17.62 -7.40
N LEU A 10 13.27 16.82 -8.46
CA LEU A 10 14.40 15.97 -8.79
C LEU A 10 15.68 16.77 -9.09
N ALA A 11 15.58 17.95 -9.71
CA ALA A 11 16.72 18.82 -9.99
C ALA A 11 17.39 19.39 -8.73
N ARG A 12 16.76 19.24 -7.55
CA ARG A 12 17.41 19.54 -6.26
C ARG A 12 18.42 18.47 -5.88
N MET A 13 18.13 17.22 -6.20
CA MET A 13 18.98 16.05 -5.90
C MET A 13 19.99 15.81 -7.05
N LEU A 14 19.56 16.04 -8.28
CA LEU A 14 20.34 15.82 -9.50
C LEU A 14 20.44 17.13 -10.29
N PRO A 15 21.43 18.00 -10.00
CA PRO A 15 21.51 19.36 -10.56
C PRO A 15 21.52 19.41 -12.10
N GLY A 16 22.04 18.38 -12.77
CA GLY A 16 22.04 18.29 -14.24
C GLY A 16 20.65 18.31 -14.87
N LEU A 17 19.61 17.92 -14.14
CA LEU A 17 18.23 17.96 -14.62
C LEU A 17 17.67 19.39 -14.79
N ARG A 18 18.33 20.40 -14.24
CA ARG A 18 17.94 21.80 -14.43
C ARG A 18 17.93 22.22 -15.91
N ALA A 19 18.77 21.59 -16.74
CA ALA A 19 18.84 21.84 -18.17
C ALA A 19 17.53 21.52 -18.91
N TYR A 20 16.69 20.68 -18.35
CA TYR A 20 15.41 20.23 -18.94
C TYR A 20 14.21 21.05 -18.47
N ILE A 21 14.36 21.90 -17.45
CA ILE A 21 13.26 22.73 -16.93
C ILE A 21 12.83 23.71 -18.03
N GLY A 22 11.55 23.66 -18.39
CA GLY A 22 10.96 24.45 -19.46
C GLY A 22 11.37 24.03 -20.90
N ARG A 23 12.16 22.95 -21.03
CA ARG A 23 12.65 22.41 -22.30
C ARG A 23 12.33 20.92 -22.49
N ALA A 24 11.72 20.30 -21.52
CA ALA A 24 11.34 18.90 -21.62
C ALA A 24 10.33 18.68 -22.77
N PRO A 25 10.44 17.60 -23.55
CA PRO A 25 9.39 17.23 -24.50
C PRO A 25 8.07 17.02 -23.75
N ARG A 26 6.96 16.97 -24.51
CA ARG A 26 5.65 16.74 -23.91
C ARG A 26 5.69 15.45 -23.05
N PRO A 27 5.49 15.55 -21.74
CA PRO A 27 5.60 14.40 -20.87
C PRO A 27 4.43 13.44 -21.10
N VAL A 28 4.70 12.16 -21.04
CA VAL A 28 3.69 11.14 -20.85
C VAL A 28 3.43 11.02 -19.35
N VAL A 29 2.18 11.20 -18.95
CA VAL A 29 1.76 11.06 -17.56
C VAL A 29 0.84 9.86 -17.49
N ASP A 30 1.22 8.89 -16.68
CA ASP A 30 0.40 7.75 -16.33
C ASP A 30 -0.02 7.85 -14.86
N GLY A 31 -1.12 7.21 -14.51
CA GLY A 31 -1.66 7.25 -13.17
C GLY A 31 -2.47 6.01 -12.86
N GLY A 32 -2.63 5.74 -11.58
CA GLY A 32 -3.41 4.60 -11.09
C GLY A 32 -4.07 4.93 -9.76
N TYR A 33 -4.96 4.03 -9.34
CA TYR A 33 -5.60 4.12 -8.04
C TYR A 33 -4.90 3.21 -7.04
N TYR A 34 -4.59 3.74 -5.88
CA TYR A 34 -4.18 2.94 -4.75
C TYR A 34 -5.41 2.41 -4.01
N LEU A 35 -5.47 1.10 -3.85
CA LEU A 35 -6.44 0.47 -2.97
C LEU A 35 -5.88 0.42 -1.55
N LYS A 36 -6.61 1.00 -0.61
CA LYS A 36 -6.22 1.01 0.80
C LYS A 36 -7.42 0.84 1.72
N THR A 37 -7.20 0.26 2.88
CA THR A 37 -8.14 0.31 4.00
C THR A 37 -8.16 1.70 4.63
N ARG A 38 -9.13 1.96 5.49
CA ARG A 38 -9.26 3.25 6.18
C ARG A 38 -7.99 3.60 6.97
N GLU A 39 -7.42 2.62 7.66
CA GLU A 39 -6.22 2.73 8.48
C GLU A 39 -4.91 2.50 7.71
N ASN A 40 -5.01 2.37 6.39
CA ASN A 40 -3.86 2.13 5.51
C ASN A 40 -3.04 0.88 5.86
N ARG A 41 -3.72 -0.18 6.31
CA ARG A 41 -3.11 -1.46 6.68
C ARG A 41 -3.58 -2.54 5.71
N PRO A 42 -2.67 -3.37 5.15
CA PRO A 42 -3.02 -4.44 4.21
C PRO A 42 -4.05 -5.42 4.74
N LEU A 43 -4.68 -6.14 3.80
CA LEU A 43 -5.48 -7.33 4.04
C LEU A 43 -4.73 -8.53 3.46
N ILE A 44 -4.35 -9.49 4.31
CA ILE A 44 -3.62 -10.68 3.92
C ILE A 44 -4.13 -11.85 4.75
N GLY A 45 -4.70 -12.86 4.09
CA GLY A 45 -5.17 -14.06 4.77
C GLY A 45 -6.41 -14.68 4.15
N PRO A 46 -7.04 -15.63 4.86
CA PRO A 46 -8.24 -16.30 4.38
C PRO A 46 -9.45 -15.37 4.33
N LEU A 47 -10.36 -15.68 3.43
CA LEU A 47 -11.70 -15.08 3.37
C LEU A 47 -12.73 -16.02 4.01
N PRO A 48 -13.95 -15.56 4.35
CA PRO A 48 -15.02 -16.39 4.86
C PRO A 48 -15.52 -17.50 3.90
N VAL A 49 -14.93 -17.57 2.71
CA VAL A 49 -15.23 -18.59 1.70
C VAL A 49 -14.09 -19.62 1.70
N HIS A 50 -14.42 -20.89 1.87
CA HIS A 50 -13.45 -21.98 1.91
C HIS A 50 -12.54 -21.97 0.66
N GLY A 51 -11.24 -22.03 0.88
CA GLY A 51 -10.23 -22.02 -0.19
C GLY A 51 -10.00 -20.66 -0.85
N ALA A 52 -10.64 -19.60 -0.38
CA ALA A 52 -10.42 -18.25 -0.88
C ALA A 52 -9.52 -17.44 0.06
N PHE A 53 -8.62 -16.68 -0.53
CA PHE A 53 -7.64 -15.87 0.18
C PHE A 53 -7.57 -14.47 -0.42
N VAL A 54 -7.14 -13.50 0.36
CA VAL A 54 -6.90 -12.12 -0.07
C VAL A 54 -5.47 -11.72 0.20
N LEU A 55 -4.89 -10.99 -0.75
CA LEU A 55 -3.70 -10.16 -0.56
C LEU A 55 -3.99 -8.85 -1.27
N GLY A 56 -4.20 -7.78 -0.51
CA GLY A 56 -4.62 -6.52 -1.09
C GLY A 56 -4.48 -5.34 -0.13
N ALA A 57 -4.97 -4.20 -0.59
CA ALA A 57 -4.92 -2.94 0.13
C ALA A 57 -3.50 -2.52 0.57
N LEU A 58 -2.50 -2.82 -0.28
CA LEU A 58 -1.10 -2.49 -0.04
C LEU A 58 -0.79 -1.00 -0.25
N SER A 59 -1.80 -0.20 -0.64
CA SER A 59 -1.63 1.23 -0.87
C SER A 59 -0.50 1.53 -1.86
N GLY A 60 0.32 2.55 -1.60
CA GLY A 60 1.52 2.85 -2.38
C GLY A 60 2.76 1.99 -2.05
N TYR A 61 2.64 1.07 -1.11
CA TYR A 61 3.76 0.24 -0.61
C TYR A 61 3.83 -1.15 -1.24
N GLY A 62 2.95 -1.47 -2.21
CA GLY A 62 2.83 -2.80 -2.77
C GLY A 62 4.15 -3.41 -3.24
N LEU A 63 4.97 -2.65 -3.96
CA LEU A 63 6.26 -3.13 -4.46
C LEU A 63 7.21 -3.50 -3.31
N MET A 64 7.29 -2.67 -2.28
CA MET A 64 8.19 -2.90 -1.14
C MET A 64 7.69 -4.03 -0.23
N ALA A 65 6.38 -4.18 -0.08
CA ALA A 65 5.77 -5.15 0.81
C ALA A 65 5.50 -6.52 0.15
N ALA A 66 5.60 -6.61 -1.17
CA ALA A 66 5.15 -7.78 -1.94
C ALA A 66 5.77 -9.11 -1.47
N ALA A 67 7.07 -9.13 -1.19
CA ALA A 67 7.76 -10.35 -0.76
C ALA A 67 7.24 -10.83 0.60
N GLY A 68 7.22 -9.97 1.62
CA GLY A 68 6.73 -10.32 2.95
C GLY A 68 5.23 -10.62 2.98
N ALA A 69 4.43 -9.87 2.20
CA ALA A 69 3.00 -10.12 2.07
C ALA A 69 2.72 -11.48 1.39
N GLY A 70 3.51 -11.83 0.39
CA GLY A 70 3.44 -13.12 -0.29
C GLY A 70 3.81 -14.29 0.63
N GLU A 71 4.83 -14.12 1.47
CA GLU A 71 5.24 -15.13 2.47
C GLU A 71 4.13 -15.39 3.49
N ILE A 72 3.51 -14.34 4.03
CA ILE A 72 2.37 -14.47 4.94
C ILE A 72 1.21 -15.20 4.26
N LEU A 73 0.87 -14.80 3.03
CA LEU A 73 -0.21 -15.44 2.30
C LEU A 73 0.09 -16.92 2.02
N ALA A 74 1.32 -17.24 1.62
CA ALA A 74 1.74 -18.61 1.34
C ALA A 74 1.57 -19.50 2.58
N ALA A 75 1.96 -19.03 3.78
CA ALA A 75 1.75 -19.76 5.03
C ALA A 75 0.26 -20.09 5.25
N HIS A 76 -0.63 -19.12 5.05
CA HIS A 76 -2.07 -19.36 5.13
C HIS A 76 -2.58 -20.37 4.10
N VAL A 77 -2.08 -20.32 2.86
CA VAL A 77 -2.51 -21.23 1.77
C VAL A 77 -2.09 -22.68 2.05
N VAL A 78 -0.88 -22.90 2.59
CA VAL A 78 -0.37 -24.24 2.88
C VAL A 78 -0.75 -24.74 4.27
N GLY A 79 -1.44 -23.92 5.08
CA GLY A 79 -1.88 -24.29 6.44
C GLY A 79 -0.76 -24.25 7.48
N GLU A 80 0.32 -23.55 7.20
CA GLU A 80 1.37 -23.26 8.19
C GLU A 80 1.00 -22.07 9.07
N GLU A 81 1.56 -21.99 10.27
CA GLU A 81 1.33 -20.87 11.17
C GLU A 81 2.18 -19.67 10.72
N PRO A 82 1.54 -18.56 10.29
CA PRO A 82 2.26 -17.37 9.91
C PRO A 82 2.84 -16.67 11.15
N PRO A 83 3.81 -15.75 10.99
CA PRO A 83 4.35 -14.98 12.10
C PRO A 83 3.26 -14.29 12.92
N SER A 84 3.45 -14.16 14.23
CA SER A 84 2.43 -13.62 15.14
C SER A 84 1.90 -12.25 14.76
N TYR A 85 2.72 -11.41 14.14
CA TYR A 85 2.30 -10.09 13.64
C TYR A 85 1.33 -10.16 12.44
N ALA A 86 1.24 -11.29 11.74
CA ALA A 86 0.35 -11.47 10.60
C ALA A 86 -1.13 -11.32 10.96
N ARG A 87 -1.49 -11.57 12.22
CA ARG A 87 -2.87 -11.37 12.74
C ARG A 87 -3.36 -9.94 12.51
N ALA A 88 -2.46 -8.95 12.49
CA ALA A 88 -2.80 -7.57 12.21
C ALA A 88 -3.31 -7.32 10.78
N PHE A 89 -3.12 -8.28 9.88
CA PHE A 89 -3.53 -8.18 8.47
C PHE A 89 -4.76 -9.01 8.12
N LEU A 90 -5.28 -9.80 9.06
CA LEU A 90 -6.48 -10.60 8.84
C LEU A 90 -7.73 -9.73 8.68
N LEU A 91 -8.69 -10.22 7.90
CA LEU A 91 -10.01 -9.58 7.75
C LEU A 91 -10.78 -9.57 9.08
N GLU A 92 -10.63 -10.64 9.87
CA GLU A 92 -11.26 -10.82 11.18
C GLU A 92 -10.95 -9.71 12.19
N ARG A 93 -9.89 -8.93 11.98
CA ARG A 93 -9.60 -7.76 12.84
C ARG A 93 -10.75 -6.77 12.91
N TYR A 94 -11.61 -6.73 11.89
CA TYR A 94 -12.78 -5.85 11.87
C TYR A 94 -13.95 -6.36 12.72
N ASP A 95 -13.87 -7.61 13.18
CA ASP A 95 -14.87 -8.20 14.08
C ASP A 95 -14.55 -7.89 15.55
N ASP A 96 -13.34 -7.39 15.84
CA ASP A 96 -12.92 -6.99 17.18
C ASP A 96 -13.48 -5.58 17.54
N PRO A 97 -14.35 -5.48 18.57
CA PRO A 97 -14.91 -4.20 18.99
C PRO A 97 -13.86 -3.18 19.42
N ALA A 98 -12.73 -3.61 19.99
CA ALA A 98 -11.64 -2.71 20.36
C ALA A 98 -10.96 -2.12 19.13
N TYR A 99 -10.81 -2.93 18.07
CA TYR A 99 -10.29 -2.46 16.81
C TYR A 99 -11.24 -1.49 16.10
N GLN A 100 -12.55 -1.76 16.15
CA GLN A 100 -13.56 -0.86 15.59
C GLN A 100 -13.55 0.50 16.30
N ALA A 101 -13.48 0.52 17.63
CA ALA A 101 -13.36 1.76 18.40
C ALA A 101 -12.08 2.55 18.05
N LEU A 102 -10.97 1.85 17.80
CA LEU A 102 -9.75 2.47 17.31
C LEU A 102 -9.96 3.12 15.95
N LEU A 103 -10.66 2.45 15.02
CA LEU A 103 -10.93 2.95 13.68
C LEU A 103 -11.85 4.19 13.66
N GLU A 104 -12.80 4.28 14.59
CA GLU A 104 -13.67 5.46 14.72
C GLU A 104 -12.86 6.73 15.00
N ASN A 105 -11.79 6.60 15.78
CA ASN A 105 -10.89 7.68 16.15
C ASN A 105 -9.69 7.83 15.19
N TRP A 106 -9.61 7.01 14.15
CA TRP A 106 -8.49 7.03 13.19
C TRP A 106 -8.56 8.25 12.29
N GLY A 107 -7.57 9.12 12.41
CA GLY A 107 -7.46 10.30 11.55
C GLY A 107 -7.15 9.93 10.09
N THR A 108 -7.68 10.69 9.16
CA THR A 108 -7.27 10.61 7.75
C THR A 108 -5.99 11.39 7.56
N THR A 109 -4.86 10.71 7.50
CA THR A 109 -3.56 11.39 7.33
C THR A 109 -3.26 11.83 5.90
N GLY A 110 -4.06 11.40 4.93
CA GLY A 110 -3.82 11.68 3.51
C GLY A 110 -2.55 11.03 2.95
N GLN A 111 -1.86 10.20 3.74
CA GLN A 111 -0.69 9.44 3.27
C GLN A 111 -1.10 8.27 2.35
N LEU A 112 -0.21 8.01 1.41
CA LEU A 112 -0.26 6.84 0.52
C LEU A 112 -0.12 5.55 1.32
#